data_3b3deb5049d479005f344293379b479d
#
_entry.id   3b3deb5049d479005f344293379b479d
#
_cell.length_a   1.000
_cell.length_b   1.000
_cell.length_c   1.000
_cell.angle_alpha   90.00
_cell.angle_beta   90.00
_cell.angle_gamma   90.00
#
_symmetry.space_group_name_H-M   'P 1'
#
loop_
_entity.id
_entity.type
_entity.pdbx_description
1 polymer ?
#
loop_
_entity_poly.entity_id
_entity_poly.type
_entity_poly.pdbx_seq_one_letter_code
_entity_poly.pdbx_strand_id
1 'polypeptide(L)'
;MHHRAIATLSICVLAAAHTGCMTAFAAFQPENIGGPTIVIVTTGADGKSHERVLSPIDDDGQLFVAANHWPRAWYHRALENPNVRVTRDGETTDYRAIPVSEQERERLLDESGFPRVAYVFTGFAPRQFLRLEQR
;
A
#
# COMPACT_ATOMS: atom_id res chain seq x y z
N MET A 1 50.26 -3.50 -1.42
CA MET A 1 49.21 -3.60 -2.46
C MET A 1 47.95 -4.42 -2.01
N HIS A 2 48.11 -5.41 -1.13
CA HIS A 2 46.97 -6.28 -0.74
C HIS A 2 45.89 -5.63 0.16
N HIS A 3 46.24 -4.61 0.95
CA HIS A 3 45.25 -3.96 1.85
C HIS A 3 44.18 -3.11 1.14
N ARG A 4 44.50 -2.54 -0.04
CA ARG A 4 43.52 -1.74 -0.82
C ARG A 4 42.47 -2.61 -1.52
N ALA A 5 42.83 -3.81 -1.95
CA ALA A 5 41.93 -4.75 -2.61
C ALA A 5 40.89 -5.33 -1.63
N ILE A 6 41.31 -5.60 -0.39
CA ILE A 6 40.40 -6.15 0.65
C ILE A 6 39.37 -5.10 1.09
N ALA A 7 39.77 -3.83 1.24
CA ALA A 7 38.86 -2.76 1.61
C ALA A 7 37.78 -2.50 0.54
N THR A 8 38.17 -2.52 -0.75
CA THR A 8 37.21 -2.34 -1.86
C THR A 8 36.24 -3.50 -1.96
N LEU A 9 36.69 -4.73 -1.75
CA LEU A 9 35.83 -5.90 -1.79
C LEU A 9 34.81 -5.90 -0.64
N SER A 10 35.24 -5.48 0.56
CA SER A 10 34.36 -5.36 1.72
C SER A 10 33.25 -4.32 1.52
N ILE A 11 33.56 -3.17 0.92
CA ILE A 11 32.59 -2.12 0.62
C ILE A 11 31.58 -2.58 -0.44
N CYS A 12 32.02 -3.31 -1.46
CA CYS A 12 31.12 -3.84 -2.48
C CYS A 12 30.17 -4.92 -1.92
N VAL A 13 30.66 -5.77 -1.02
CA VAL A 13 29.80 -6.80 -0.38
C VAL A 13 28.77 -6.16 0.55
N LEU A 14 29.15 -5.13 1.31
CA LEU A 14 28.21 -4.39 2.15
C LEU A 14 27.15 -3.65 1.31
N ALA A 15 27.53 -3.01 0.22
CA ALA A 15 26.59 -2.35 -0.68
C ALA A 15 25.63 -3.34 -1.35
N ALA A 16 26.10 -4.52 -1.76
CA ALA A 16 25.26 -5.56 -2.34
C ALA A 16 24.28 -6.16 -1.32
N ALA A 17 24.67 -6.28 -0.05
CA ALA A 17 23.78 -6.76 1.01
C ALA A 17 22.66 -5.77 1.30
N HIS A 18 22.91 -4.45 1.26
CA HIS A 18 21.91 -3.43 1.48
C HIS A 18 20.89 -3.35 0.31
N THR A 19 21.37 -3.45 -0.93
CA THR A 19 20.47 -3.49 -2.11
C THR A 19 19.64 -4.77 -2.14
N GLY A 20 20.22 -5.91 -1.77
CA GLY A 20 19.48 -7.18 -1.70
C GLY A 20 18.39 -7.18 -0.65
N CYS A 21 18.60 -6.60 0.53
CA CYS A 21 17.59 -6.47 1.59
C CYS A 21 16.42 -5.56 1.19
N MET A 22 16.72 -4.41 0.55
CA MET A 22 15.68 -3.50 0.09
C MET A 22 14.85 -4.10 -1.06
N THR A 23 15.49 -4.84 -1.96
CA THR A 23 14.79 -5.51 -3.08
C THR A 23 13.95 -6.68 -2.58
N ALA A 24 14.43 -7.46 -1.62
CA ALA A 24 13.67 -8.52 -0.99
C ALA A 24 12.49 -7.96 -0.19
N PHE A 25 12.65 -6.86 0.52
CA PHE A 25 11.55 -6.19 1.24
C PHE A 25 10.51 -5.60 0.29
N ALA A 26 10.91 -5.03 -0.84
CA ALA A 26 10.02 -4.53 -1.87
C ALA A 26 9.28 -5.68 -2.60
N ALA A 27 9.92 -6.83 -2.79
CA ALA A 27 9.31 -8.03 -3.36
C ALA A 27 8.37 -8.73 -2.37
N PHE A 28 8.66 -8.62 -1.07
CA PHE A 28 7.87 -9.19 0.03
C PHE A 28 6.82 -8.23 0.57
N GLN A 29 6.28 -7.36 -0.24
CA GLN A 29 5.02 -6.70 0.12
C GLN A 29 3.89 -7.71 -0.14
N PRO A 30 3.44 -8.45 0.87
CA PRO A 30 2.35 -9.38 0.68
C PRO A 30 1.10 -8.54 0.43
N GLU A 31 0.78 -8.37 -0.83
CA GLU A 31 -0.50 -7.79 -1.24
C GLU A 31 -1.63 -8.76 -0.94
N ASN A 32 -1.27 -9.96 -0.50
CA ASN A 32 -2.20 -11.04 -0.26
C ASN A 32 -1.65 -12.03 0.77
N ILE A 33 -1.85 -11.76 2.05
CA ILE A 33 -1.56 -12.73 3.12
C ILE A 33 -2.80 -13.62 3.33
N GLY A 34 -3.22 -14.32 2.27
CA GLY A 34 -4.22 -15.38 2.39
C GLY A 34 -5.63 -14.94 2.84
N GLY A 35 -5.94 -13.64 2.77
CA GLY A 35 -7.25 -13.08 3.10
C GLY A 35 -8.09 -12.74 1.86
N PRO A 36 -9.33 -12.24 2.04
CA PRO A 36 -10.16 -11.75 0.96
C PRO A 36 -9.46 -10.61 0.21
N THR A 37 -9.67 -10.56 -1.10
CA THR A 37 -9.12 -9.51 -1.95
C THR A 37 -10.20 -8.86 -2.80
N ILE A 38 -9.95 -7.62 -3.18
CA ILE A 38 -10.73 -6.88 -4.16
C ILE A 38 -9.82 -6.35 -5.26
N VAL A 39 -10.39 -6.13 -6.44
CA VAL A 39 -9.72 -5.40 -7.51
C VAL A 39 -10.31 -4.00 -7.57
N ILE A 40 -9.49 -2.97 -7.33
CA ILE A 40 -9.89 -1.59 -7.54
C ILE A 40 -9.40 -1.09 -8.89
N VAL A 41 -10.28 -0.44 -9.64
CA VAL A 41 -9.97 0.23 -10.91
C VAL A 41 -10.01 1.74 -10.69
N THR A 42 -8.87 2.38 -10.89
CA THR A 42 -8.72 3.83 -10.82
C THR A 42 -8.42 4.40 -12.20
N THR A 43 -8.90 5.60 -12.50
CA THR A 43 -8.65 6.26 -13.79
C THR A 43 -7.68 7.41 -13.61
N GLY A 44 -6.61 7.42 -14.39
CA GLY A 44 -5.60 8.47 -14.39
C GLY A 44 -6.07 9.74 -15.12
N ALA A 45 -5.28 10.82 -15.00
CA ALA A 45 -5.53 12.08 -15.69
C ALA A 45 -5.51 11.95 -17.22
N ASP A 46 -4.82 10.93 -17.74
CA ASP A 46 -4.78 10.56 -19.16
C ASP A 46 -6.03 9.75 -19.63
N GLY A 47 -6.99 9.55 -18.75
CA GLY A 47 -8.20 8.76 -18.99
C GLY A 47 -7.99 7.24 -18.99
N LYS A 48 -6.78 6.75 -18.75
CA LYS A 48 -6.49 5.33 -18.70
C LYS A 48 -6.90 4.71 -17.37
N SER A 49 -7.47 3.52 -17.45
CA SER A 49 -7.84 2.70 -16.30
C SER A 49 -6.66 1.86 -15.83
N HIS A 50 -6.50 1.77 -14.52
CA HIS A 50 -5.45 1.00 -13.86
C HIS A 50 -6.04 0.13 -12.77
N GLU A 51 -5.76 -1.15 -12.83
CA GLU A 51 -6.23 -2.14 -11.86
C GLU A 51 -5.20 -2.35 -10.75
N ARG A 52 -5.70 -2.62 -9.54
CA ARG A 52 -4.89 -3.00 -8.40
C ARG A 52 -5.64 -3.99 -7.52
N VAL A 53 -4.96 -5.05 -7.11
CA VAL A 53 -5.47 -5.97 -6.09
C VAL A 53 -5.13 -5.40 -4.72
N LEU A 54 -6.13 -5.31 -3.85
CA LEU A 54 -6.01 -4.80 -2.48
C LEU A 54 -6.72 -5.73 -1.51
N SER A 55 -6.30 -5.69 -0.25
CA SER A 55 -7.06 -6.32 0.85
C SER A 55 -8.14 -5.35 1.31
N PRO A 56 -9.42 -5.75 1.31
CA PRO A 56 -10.50 -4.95 1.85
C PRO A 56 -10.40 -4.89 3.38
N ILE A 57 -10.87 -3.80 3.95
CA ILE A 57 -11.11 -3.65 5.37
C ILE A 57 -12.60 -3.35 5.50
N ASP A 58 -13.34 -4.31 6.03
CA ASP A 58 -14.76 -4.16 6.33
C ASP A 58 -14.89 -3.76 7.79
N ASP A 59 -15.44 -2.59 8.05
CA ASP A 59 -15.62 -2.04 9.38
C ASP A 59 -16.96 -1.31 9.48
N ASP A 60 -17.79 -1.72 10.44
CA ASP A 60 -19.13 -1.17 10.71
C ASP A 60 -20.00 -1.03 9.44
N GLY A 61 -19.94 -2.03 8.56
CA GLY A 61 -20.69 -2.03 7.29
C GLY A 61 -20.12 -1.11 6.21
N GLN A 62 -18.97 -0.51 6.43
CA GLN A 62 -18.26 0.31 5.48
C GLN A 62 -17.04 -0.42 4.93
N LEU A 63 -16.71 -0.15 3.67
CA LEU A 63 -15.56 -0.72 3.00
C LEU A 63 -14.43 0.32 2.96
N PHE A 64 -13.26 -0.08 3.45
CA PHE A 64 -12.04 0.71 3.39
C PHE A 64 -10.93 -0.03 2.64
N VAL A 65 -10.00 0.73 2.10
CA VAL A 65 -8.75 0.24 1.53
C VAL A 65 -7.58 1.06 2.04
N ALA A 66 -6.44 0.42 2.24
CA ALA A 66 -5.26 1.06 2.78
C ALA A 66 -4.13 1.16 1.76
N ALA A 67 -3.52 2.34 1.67
CA ALA A 67 -2.20 2.52 1.07
C ALA A 67 -1.15 2.29 2.14
N ASN A 68 -0.54 1.09 2.12
CA ASN A 68 0.52 0.74 3.05
C ASN A 68 1.81 1.44 2.64
N HIS A 69 2.47 2.07 3.59
CA HIS A 69 3.77 2.74 3.50
C HIS A 69 3.73 4.07 2.73
N TRP A 70 4.19 4.15 1.51
CA TRP A 70 4.16 5.37 0.71
C TRP A 70 2.88 5.47 -0.11
N PRO A 71 2.28 6.67 -0.30
CA PRO A 71 1.13 6.83 -1.16
C PRO A 71 1.45 6.28 -2.54
N ARG A 72 0.73 5.23 -2.95
CA ARG A 72 0.96 4.54 -4.22
C ARG A 72 0.21 5.23 -5.35
N ALA A 73 0.62 4.99 -6.57
CA ALA A 73 0.02 5.60 -7.76
C ALA A 73 -1.51 5.43 -7.82
N TRP A 74 -2.05 4.28 -7.40
CA TRP A 74 -3.50 4.05 -7.35
C TRP A 74 -4.20 4.98 -6.35
N TYR A 75 -3.57 5.24 -5.20
CA TYR A 75 -4.10 6.13 -4.16
C TYR A 75 -4.17 7.57 -4.68
N HIS A 76 -3.10 8.07 -5.29
CA HIS A 76 -3.08 9.41 -5.89
C HIS A 76 -4.13 9.55 -6.99
N ARG A 77 -4.27 8.54 -7.88
CA ARG A 77 -5.32 8.56 -8.90
C ARG A 77 -6.72 8.60 -8.29
N ALA A 78 -6.96 7.86 -7.20
CA ALA A 78 -8.25 7.89 -6.51
C ALA A 78 -8.52 9.22 -5.79
N LEU A 79 -7.48 9.97 -5.38
CA LEU A 79 -7.65 11.34 -4.86
C LEU A 79 -7.98 12.32 -5.98
N GLU A 80 -7.34 12.21 -7.14
CA GLU A 80 -7.59 13.07 -8.31
C GLU A 80 -8.93 12.78 -8.96
N ASN A 81 -9.28 11.50 -9.09
CA ASN A 81 -10.56 11.05 -9.62
C ASN A 81 -11.20 10.04 -8.64
N PRO A 82 -12.11 10.49 -7.78
CA PRO A 82 -12.69 9.65 -6.74
C PRO A 82 -13.67 8.59 -7.25
N ASN A 83 -14.04 8.61 -8.52
CA ASN A 83 -14.89 7.59 -9.12
C ASN A 83 -14.05 6.35 -9.41
N VAL A 84 -14.28 5.29 -8.65
CA VAL A 84 -13.57 4.02 -8.77
C VAL A 84 -14.54 2.87 -8.96
N ARG A 85 -14.09 1.79 -9.56
CA ARG A 85 -14.84 0.54 -9.61
C ARG A 85 -14.14 -0.50 -8.76
N VAL A 86 -14.93 -1.30 -8.07
CA VAL A 86 -14.42 -2.38 -7.23
C VAL A 86 -15.06 -3.68 -7.64
N THR A 87 -14.23 -4.69 -7.90
CA THR A 87 -14.67 -6.06 -8.10
C THR A 87 -14.35 -6.86 -6.84
N ARG A 88 -15.40 -7.45 -6.26
CA ARG A 88 -15.33 -8.33 -5.11
C ARG A 88 -16.19 -9.55 -5.38
N ASP A 89 -15.63 -10.74 -5.17
CA ASP A 89 -16.34 -12.02 -5.37
C ASP A 89 -17.00 -12.17 -6.77
N GLY A 90 -16.36 -11.57 -7.79
CA GLY A 90 -16.84 -11.58 -9.18
C GLY A 90 -17.88 -10.49 -9.50
N GLU A 91 -18.35 -9.75 -8.53
CA GLU A 91 -19.29 -8.64 -8.73
C GLU A 91 -18.55 -7.30 -8.79
N THR A 92 -18.88 -6.48 -9.79
CA THR A 92 -18.27 -5.15 -9.99
C THR A 92 -19.28 -4.07 -9.65
N THR A 93 -18.90 -3.18 -8.75
CA THR A 93 -19.73 -2.09 -8.24
C THR A 93 -18.97 -0.77 -8.32
N ASP A 94 -19.71 0.31 -8.60
CA ASP A 94 -19.18 1.67 -8.63
C ASP A 94 -19.14 2.28 -7.22
N TYR A 95 -18.00 2.88 -6.90
CA TYR A 95 -17.78 3.52 -5.61
C TYR A 95 -17.21 4.93 -5.77
N ARG A 96 -17.38 5.71 -4.72
CA ARG A 96 -16.67 6.96 -4.51
C ARG A 96 -15.62 6.76 -3.43
N ALA A 97 -14.36 7.01 -3.77
CA ALA A 97 -13.24 6.95 -2.83
C ALA A 97 -13.11 8.27 -2.07
N ILE A 98 -13.16 8.20 -0.74
CA ILE A 98 -13.12 9.37 0.16
C ILE A 98 -11.96 9.19 1.12
N PRO A 99 -11.02 10.15 1.20
CA PRO A 99 -9.97 10.14 2.21
C PRO A 99 -10.60 10.19 3.61
N VAL A 100 -10.14 9.33 4.50
CA VAL A 100 -10.60 9.33 5.89
C VAL A 100 -10.04 10.53 6.67
N SER A 101 -10.75 10.96 7.69
CA SER A 101 -10.25 11.97 8.63
C SER A 101 -9.10 11.41 9.46
N GLU A 102 -8.32 12.30 10.09
CA GLU A 102 -7.23 11.91 10.97
C GLU A 102 -7.73 11.02 12.13
N GLN A 103 -8.85 11.40 12.73
CA GLN A 103 -9.47 10.64 13.82
C GLN A 103 -9.91 9.23 13.37
N GLU A 104 -10.52 9.13 12.20
CA GLU A 104 -10.93 7.85 11.61
C GLU A 104 -9.71 6.99 11.26
N ARG A 105 -8.64 7.61 10.74
CA ARG A 105 -7.38 6.95 10.46
C ARG A 105 -6.75 6.35 11.72
N GLU A 106 -6.72 7.09 12.82
CA GLU A 106 -6.19 6.59 14.10
C GLU A 106 -7.00 5.41 14.61
N ARG A 107 -8.32 5.48 14.56
CA ARG A 107 -9.20 4.38 14.93
C ARG A 107 -8.91 3.11 14.11
N LEU A 108 -8.87 3.22 12.77
CA LEU A 108 -8.58 2.10 11.87
C LEU A 108 -7.18 1.51 12.09
N LEU A 109 -6.20 2.33 12.48
CA LEU A 109 -4.87 1.85 12.83
C LEU A 109 -4.87 1.02 14.12
N ASP A 110 -5.57 1.48 15.14
CA ASP A 110 -5.67 0.77 16.41
C ASP A 110 -6.41 -0.57 16.25
N GLU A 111 -7.51 -0.59 15.52
CA GLU A 111 -8.30 -1.79 15.26
C GLU A 111 -7.61 -2.79 14.34
N SER A 112 -6.79 -2.32 13.39
CA SER A 112 -6.08 -3.20 12.45
C SER A 112 -5.00 -4.07 13.11
N GLY A 113 -4.67 -3.84 14.39
CA GLY A 113 -3.63 -4.56 15.11
C GLY A 113 -2.23 -4.40 14.48
N PHE A 114 -2.03 -3.40 13.62
CA PHE A 114 -0.76 -3.17 12.95
C PHE A 114 0.31 -2.77 13.96
N PRO A 115 1.39 -3.54 14.13
CA PRO A 115 2.38 -3.29 15.17
C PRO A 115 3.03 -1.91 14.95
N ARG A 116 2.98 -1.03 15.96
CA ARG A 116 3.64 0.30 15.87
C ARG A 116 5.13 0.19 15.58
N VAL A 117 5.77 -0.91 15.98
CA VAL A 117 7.18 -1.20 15.65
C VAL A 117 7.41 -1.32 14.13
N ALA A 118 6.41 -1.70 13.35
CA ALA A 118 6.52 -1.78 11.90
C ALA A 118 6.77 -0.41 11.24
N TYR A 119 6.36 0.70 11.87
CA TYR A 119 6.67 2.04 11.39
C TYR A 119 8.17 2.34 11.37
N VAL A 120 8.95 1.76 12.28
CA VAL A 120 10.41 1.90 12.30
C VAL A 120 11.03 1.31 11.04
N PHE A 121 10.52 0.16 10.59
CA PHE A 121 11.01 -0.53 9.38
C PHE A 121 10.50 0.09 8.08
N THR A 122 9.41 0.84 8.12
CA THR A 122 8.79 1.48 6.94
C THR A 122 9.14 2.96 6.78
N GLY A 123 10.10 3.47 7.58
CA GLY A 123 10.54 4.86 7.52
C GLY A 123 9.49 5.86 8.02
N PHE A 124 8.63 5.45 8.95
CA PHE A 124 7.59 6.28 9.58
C PHE A 124 6.55 6.86 8.62
N ALA A 125 6.43 6.31 7.41
CA ALA A 125 5.38 6.74 6.49
C ALA A 125 3.99 6.38 7.06
N PRO A 126 3.09 7.34 7.27
CA PRO A 126 1.77 7.06 7.81
C PRO A 126 0.95 6.24 6.81
N ARG A 127 0.27 5.21 7.30
CA ARG A 127 -0.70 4.45 6.52
C ARG A 127 -1.89 5.33 6.19
N GLN A 128 -2.25 5.41 4.91
CA GLN A 128 -3.38 6.19 4.44
C GLN A 128 -4.55 5.26 4.12
N PHE A 129 -5.77 5.73 4.34
CA PHE A 129 -6.98 4.97 4.05
C PHE A 129 -7.92 5.75 3.14
N LEU A 130 -8.65 5.03 2.32
CA LEU A 130 -9.82 5.54 1.60
C LEU A 130 -11.04 4.75 2.05
N ARG A 131 -12.11 5.46 2.39
CA ARG A 131 -13.44 4.89 2.54
C ARG A 131 -14.08 4.80 1.15
N LEU A 132 -14.70 3.67 0.84
CA LEU A 132 -15.37 3.42 -0.42
C LEU A 132 -16.88 3.47 -0.18
N GLU A 133 -17.53 4.51 -0.67
CA GLU A 133 -18.98 4.67 -0.59
C GLU A 133 -19.62 4.22 -1.90
N GLN A 134 -20.56 3.29 -1.81
CA GLN A 134 -21.29 2.77 -2.97
C GLN A 134 -22.15 3.88 -3.59
N ARG A 135 -22.18 3.92 -4.92
CA ARG A 135 -22.93 4.92 -5.69
C ARG A 135 -24.22 4.35 -6.22
#